data_accfdc24252600cefcb0ede6c7a6dc0e
#
_entry.id   accfdc24252600cefcb0ede6c7a6dc0e
#
_cell.length_a   1.000
_cell.length_b   1.000
_cell.length_c   1.000
_cell.angle_alpha   90.00
_cell.angle_beta   90.00
_cell.angle_gamma   90.00
#
_symmetry.space_group_name_H-M   'P 1'
#
loop_
_entity.id
_entity.type
_entity.pdbx_description
1 polymer ?
#
loop_
_entity_poly.entity_id
_entity_poly.type
_entity_poly.pdbx_seq_one_letter_code
_entity_poly.pdbx_strand_id
1 'polypeptide(L)'
;MNRRLAAITALSAAAALALSACSSSGSSSSSGSSKTLNLVAADYGTGPANSSTKYWKGIAADFHKANPSITVNVKTVNWNDFDNQIQTSVQNHQYPDITEGDYFSNYAQEGLLYKASEVMSNPGNLMPVFSKLGSYKGSQYGLPFTTSSRTLFYNKKLFQAAGITSAPQTWDDVKADALKIKAKGKIGFGLPLGSEEAQGESLLWMLGNGGNYKDASGTWTIDSAQNVATFDYLKGLVSSGATEPNPGTKNRTDLWKQFAQGEIGMINGSPALIPIIEQGKVLSSSDWTSVPIAGKSGPLQSTLGVCDFVAAFKNGGTSKQAAIKKFLDFAYQDKYQVQFDKEYKLLPATTSAATSLASDPVFGPFLKALPKAVQYPSDTVWANVKTQVQQTIGTAVTGDPKQVLGNIQATAKKGG
;
A
#
# COMPACT_ATOMS: atom_id res chain seq x y z
N MET A 1 -0.19 27.15 63.66
CA MET A 1 -1.29 27.77 64.40
C MET A 1 -2.61 27.47 63.70
N ASN A 2 -3.49 26.78 64.46
CA ASN A 2 -4.98 26.71 64.35
C ASN A 2 -5.63 26.23 63.03
N ARG A 3 -6.07 24.92 62.95
CA ARG A 3 -7.32 24.31 63.46
C ARG A 3 -8.59 24.99 62.97
N ARG A 4 -9.41 24.30 62.15
CA ARG A 4 -10.73 23.80 62.62
C ARG A 4 -11.38 22.84 61.61
N LEU A 5 -11.71 21.65 62.13
CA LEU A 5 -12.68 20.67 61.61
C LEU A 5 -14.10 21.24 61.70
N ALA A 6 -14.97 20.77 60.78
CA ALA A 6 -16.37 20.54 61.08
C ALA A 6 -16.93 19.43 60.16
N ALA A 7 -17.30 18.33 60.78
CA ALA A 7 -18.19 17.29 60.28
C ALA A 7 -19.62 17.61 60.66
N ILE A 8 -20.63 17.17 59.85
CA ILE A 8 -22.02 16.88 60.26
C ILE A 8 -22.67 16.12 59.10
N THR A 9 -22.87 14.82 59.26
CA THR A 9 -24.06 13.97 59.57
C THR A 9 -25.07 13.71 58.46
N ALA A 10 -25.29 12.42 58.31
CA ALA A 10 -26.24 11.69 57.45
C ALA A 10 -27.72 12.00 57.75
N LEU A 11 -28.57 11.83 56.75
CA LEU A 11 -29.96 11.43 56.95
C LEU A 11 -30.41 10.46 55.90
N SER A 12 -30.77 9.26 56.31
CA SER A 12 -31.41 8.18 55.61
C SER A 12 -32.92 8.46 55.48
N ALA A 13 -33.52 8.16 54.32
CA ALA A 13 -34.96 7.90 54.25
C ALA A 13 -35.27 6.84 53.17
N ALA A 14 -35.66 5.69 53.64
CA ALA A 14 -36.24 4.59 52.86
C ALA A 14 -37.71 4.87 52.60
N ALA A 15 -38.20 4.59 51.38
CA ALA A 15 -39.62 4.41 51.11
C ALA A 15 -39.83 3.29 50.09
N ALA A 16 -40.71 2.39 50.44
CA ALA A 16 -40.97 1.07 49.92
C ALA A 16 -41.89 1.02 48.69
N LEU A 17 -41.65 -0.02 47.86
CA LEU A 17 -42.56 -0.93 47.14
C LEU A 17 -43.95 -0.45 46.69
N ALA A 18 -44.16 -0.51 45.36
CA ALA A 18 -45.44 -0.92 44.80
C ALA A 18 -45.20 -1.83 43.59
N LEU A 19 -45.46 -3.13 43.77
CA LEU A 19 -45.64 -4.10 42.69
C LEU A 19 -47.00 -3.80 42.00
N SER A 20 -46.94 -3.62 40.67
CA SER A 20 -48.08 -3.85 39.81
C SER A 20 -47.65 -4.72 38.62
N ALA A 21 -48.00 -5.99 38.69
CA ALA A 21 -47.93 -6.91 37.58
C ALA A 21 -49.01 -6.53 36.56
N CYS A 22 -48.59 -6.20 35.32
CA CYS A 22 -49.45 -6.29 34.15
C CYS A 22 -48.74 -7.20 33.14
N SER A 23 -49.24 -8.42 33.06
CA SER A 23 -48.98 -9.35 31.97
C SER A 23 -49.62 -8.80 30.70
N SER A 24 -48.77 -8.38 29.74
CA SER A 24 -49.17 -8.27 28.34
C SER A 24 -48.18 -9.06 27.52
N SER A 25 -48.70 -10.12 26.90
CA SER A 25 -48.07 -10.86 25.82
C SER A 25 -47.72 -9.91 24.68
N GLY A 26 -46.47 -9.42 24.67
CA GLY A 26 -45.88 -8.64 23.59
C GLY A 26 -44.80 -9.48 22.94
N SER A 27 -45.03 -9.81 21.69
CA SER A 27 -44.06 -10.39 20.76
C SER A 27 -42.65 -9.84 21.01
N SER A 28 -41.72 -10.73 21.35
CA SER A 28 -40.29 -10.46 21.40
C SER A 28 -39.81 -10.12 20.00
N SER A 29 -39.90 -8.85 19.60
CA SER A 29 -39.02 -8.30 18.58
C SER A 29 -37.63 -8.35 19.19
N SER A 30 -36.83 -9.30 18.76
CA SER A 30 -35.40 -9.33 18.99
C SER A 30 -34.84 -8.01 18.41
N SER A 31 -34.73 -6.99 19.22
CA SER A 31 -33.92 -5.82 18.91
C SER A 31 -32.48 -6.31 18.80
N GLY A 32 -32.07 -6.72 17.59
CA GLY A 32 -30.71 -7.10 17.30
C GLY A 32 -29.82 -5.93 17.70
N SER A 33 -28.95 -6.14 18.70
CA SER A 33 -28.01 -5.12 19.13
C SER A 33 -27.25 -4.61 17.91
N SER A 34 -27.30 -3.30 17.64
CA SER A 34 -26.56 -2.66 16.58
C SER A 34 -25.08 -2.99 16.73
N LYS A 35 -24.45 -3.45 15.65
CA LYS A 35 -23.03 -3.79 15.63
C LYS A 35 -22.24 -2.73 14.90
N THR A 36 -21.14 -2.31 15.51
CA THR A 36 -20.22 -1.34 14.91
C THR A 36 -18.92 -2.05 14.52
N LEU A 37 -18.52 -1.88 13.28
CA LEU A 37 -17.21 -2.28 12.76
C LEU A 37 -16.36 -1.04 12.57
N ASN A 38 -15.07 -1.14 12.89
CA ASN A 38 -14.09 -0.10 12.67
C ASN A 38 -13.15 -0.54 11.52
N LEU A 39 -13.20 0.19 10.42
CA LEU A 39 -12.32 0.03 9.27
C LEU A 39 -11.26 1.14 9.29
N VAL A 40 -9.98 0.75 9.22
CA VAL A 40 -8.86 1.65 8.96
C VAL A 40 -8.24 1.29 7.62
N ALA A 41 -8.30 2.20 6.65
CA ALA A 41 -7.80 1.99 5.30
C ALA A 41 -6.69 3.00 4.95
N ALA A 42 -5.78 2.60 4.08
CA ALA A 42 -4.83 3.51 3.50
C ALA A 42 -5.53 4.54 2.59
N ASP A 43 -5.01 5.76 2.51
CA ASP A 43 -5.55 6.79 1.63
C ASP A 43 -4.79 6.81 0.30
N TYR A 44 -5.49 6.45 -0.77
CA TYR A 44 -4.97 6.45 -2.15
C TYR A 44 -5.07 7.82 -2.82
N GLY A 45 -5.75 8.76 -2.18
CA GLY A 45 -5.86 10.12 -2.67
C GLY A 45 -4.60 10.94 -2.46
N THR A 46 -4.48 12.01 -3.24
CA THR A 46 -3.38 12.98 -3.15
C THR A 46 -3.76 14.23 -2.36
N GLY A 47 -5.00 14.28 -1.89
CA GLY A 47 -5.55 15.36 -1.09
C GLY A 47 -7.06 15.18 -0.83
N PRO A 48 -7.70 16.12 -0.12
CA PRO A 48 -9.09 15.97 0.31
C PRO A 48 -10.11 15.73 -0.82
N ALA A 49 -9.81 16.25 -2.03
CA ALA A 49 -10.74 16.15 -3.17
C ALA A 49 -10.89 14.73 -3.72
N ASN A 50 -9.82 13.93 -3.64
CA ASN A 50 -9.77 12.55 -4.14
C ASN A 50 -9.34 11.54 -3.07
N SER A 51 -9.49 11.86 -1.79
CA SER A 51 -9.24 10.93 -0.69
C SER A 51 -10.14 9.69 -0.80
N SER A 52 -9.58 8.50 -0.57
CA SER A 52 -10.35 7.25 -0.53
C SER A 52 -11.33 7.17 0.63
N THR A 53 -11.32 8.14 1.54
CA THR A 53 -12.36 8.32 2.57
C THR A 53 -13.76 8.35 1.97
N LYS A 54 -13.95 9.05 0.84
CA LYS A 54 -15.26 9.16 0.17
C LYS A 54 -15.75 7.81 -0.35
N TYR A 55 -14.85 7.05 -0.98
CA TYR A 55 -15.14 5.71 -1.48
C TYR A 55 -15.57 4.78 -0.33
N TRP A 56 -14.75 4.67 0.73
CA TRP A 56 -15.04 3.78 1.85
C TRP A 56 -16.32 4.18 2.62
N LYS A 57 -16.55 5.48 2.82
CA LYS A 57 -17.81 5.98 3.42
C LYS A 57 -19.03 5.69 2.54
N GLY A 58 -18.86 5.75 1.22
CA GLY A 58 -19.90 5.37 0.25
C GLY A 58 -20.30 3.91 0.39
N ILE A 59 -19.32 3.00 0.39
CA ILE A 59 -19.57 1.56 0.62
C ILE A 59 -20.22 1.32 2.00
N ALA A 60 -19.70 1.97 3.05
CA ALA A 60 -20.24 1.82 4.40
C ALA A 60 -21.72 2.26 4.47
N ALA A 61 -22.06 3.35 3.79
CA ALA A 61 -23.44 3.85 3.72
C ALA A 61 -24.37 2.91 2.92
N ASP A 62 -23.92 2.42 1.77
CA ASP A 62 -24.69 1.47 0.95
C ASP A 62 -24.85 0.11 1.65
N PHE A 63 -23.80 -0.33 2.35
CA PHE A 63 -23.84 -1.53 3.19
C PHE A 63 -24.85 -1.39 4.33
N HIS A 64 -24.85 -0.24 5.02
CA HIS A 64 -25.80 0.02 6.11
C HIS A 64 -27.26 0.03 5.63
N LYS A 65 -27.55 0.59 4.44
CA LYS A 65 -28.89 0.50 3.83
C LYS A 65 -29.34 -0.94 3.63
N ALA A 66 -28.43 -1.82 3.20
CA ALA A 66 -28.70 -3.24 3.00
C ALA A 66 -28.69 -4.05 4.31
N ASN A 67 -28.02 -3.57 5.35
CA ASN A 67 -27.83 -4.21 6.65
C ASN A 67 -27.97 -3.20 7.79
N PRO A 68 -29.19 -2.72 8.10
CA PRO A 68 -29.41 -1.60 9.04
C PRO A 68 -28.91 -1.84 10.46
N SER A 69 -28.74 -3.11 10.87
CA SER A 69 -28.19 -3.47 12.19
C SER A 69 -26.66 -3.40 12.28
N ILE A 70 -25.96 -3.07 11.19
CA ILE A 70 -24.49 -3.01 11.16
C ILE A 70 -24.07 -1.62 10.68
N THR A 71 -23.20 -0.97 11.46
CA THR A 71 -22.57 0.32 11.10
C THR A 71 -21.08 0.10 10.88
N VAL A 72 -20.50 0.74 9.88
CA VAL A 72 -19.04 0.71 9.63
C VAL A 72 -18.47 2.11 9.80
N ASN A 73 -17.66 2.31 10.83
CA ASN A 73 -16.88 3.52 11.03
C ASN A 73 -15.63 3.44 10.14
N VAL A 74 -15.43 4.45 9.33
CA VAL A 74 -14.30 4.53 8.40
C VAL A 74 -13.31 5.58 8.86
N LYS A 75 -12.04 5.18 8.97
CA LYS A 75 -10.88 6.06 9.11
C LYS A 75 -9.92 5.76 7.96
N THR A 76 -9.45 6.79 7.26
CA THR A 76 -8.34 6.66 6.31
C THR A 76 -7.10 7.32 6.86
N VAL A 77 -5.94 6.78 6.49
CA VAL A 77 -4.62 7.21 6.95
C VAL A 77 -3.71 7.30 5.73
N ASN A 78 -2.94 8.37 5.61
CA ASN A 78 -1.99 8.47 4.51
C ASN A 78 -0.89 7.38 4.60
N TRP A 79 -0.31 7.03 3.46
CA TRP A 79 0.67 5.96 3.37
C TRP A 79 1.93 6.17 4.23
N ASN A 80 2.33 7.42 4.49
CA ASN A 80 3.49 7.71 5.33
C ASN A 80 3.29 7.28 6.79
N ASP A 81 2.05 7.28 7.27
CA ASP A 81 1.69 7.03 8.66
C ASP A 81 0.99 5.68 8.89
N PHE A 82 0.48 5.04 7.82
CA PHE A 82 -0.40 3.89 7.91
C PHE A 82 0.20 2.74 8.72
N ASP A 83 1.38 2.27 8.32
CA ASP A 83 2.05 1.13 8.98
C ASP A 83 2.31 1.41 10.47
N ASN A 84 2.80 2.61 10.79
CA ASN A 84 3.08 3.02 12.16
C ASN A 84 1.81 3.09 13.02
N GLN A 85 0.70 3.59 12.47
CA GLN A 85 -0.57 3.68 13.20
C GLN A 85 -1.17 2.30 13.46
N ILE A 86 -1.15 1.40 12.47
CA ILE A 86 -1.65 0.03 12.66
C ILE A 86 -0.78 -0.72 13.66
N GLN A 87 0.55 -0.65 13.53
CA GLN A 87 1.46 -1.29 14.48
C GLN A 87 1.27 -0.79 15.91
N THR A 88 1.13 0.52 16.10
CA THR A 88 0.86 1.13 17.41
C THR A 88 -0.48 0.66 17.98
N SER A 89 -1.53 0.60 17.17
CA SER A 89 -2.84 0.08 17.60
C SER A 89 -2.76 -1.37 18.05
N VAL A 90 -2.02 -2.21 17.30
CA VAL A 90 -1.82 -3.63 17.64
C VAL A 90 -1.03 -3.78 18.95
N GLN A 91 0.06 -3.05 19.11
CA GLN A 91 0.87 -3.06 20.35
C GLN A 91 0.05 -2.65 21.60
N ASN A 92 -0.89 -1.73 21.41
CA ASN A 92 -1.80 -1.27 22.48
C ASN A 92 -3.05 -2.15 22.64
N HIS A 93 -3.16 -3.28 21.94
CA HIS A 93 -4.34 -4.15 21.92
C HIS A 93 -5.65 -3.43 21.53
N GLN A 94 -5.54 -2.38 20.69
CA GLN A 94 -6.66 -1.57 20.21
C GLN A 94 -6.83 -1.73 18.69
N TYR A 95 -6.81 -2.98 18.20
CA TYR A 95 -6.90 -3.21 16.77
C TYR A 95 -8.25 -2.81 16.19
N PRO A 96 -8.27 -2.31 14.93
CA PRO A 96 -9.52 -2.17 14.19
C PRO A 96 -10.12 -3.56 13.91
N ASP A 97 -11.35 -3.60 13.44
CA ASP A 97 -11.96 -4.86 13.00
C ASP A 97 -11.44 -5.26 11.62
N ILE A 98 -11.20 -4.27 10.78
CA ILE A 98 -10.75 -4.44 9.40
C ILE A 98 -9.66 -3.39 9.12
N THR A 99 -8.56 -3.81 8.54
CA THR A 99 -7.59 -2.91 7.91
C THR A 99 -7.56 -3.14 6.41
N GLU A 100 -7.26 -2.10 5.64
CA GLU A 100 -6.91 -2.19 4.24
C GLU A 100 -5.62 -1.41 4.02
N GLY A 101 -4.56 -2.10 3.53
CA GLY A 101 -3.22 -1.58 3.32
C GLY A 101 -2.21 -2.68 3.03
N ASP A 102 -0.93 -2.45 3.33
CA ASP A 102 0.16 -3.24 2.79
C ASP A 102 0.39 -4.58 3.52
N TYR A 103 0.48 -4.60 4.86
CA TYR A 103 1.11 -5.72 5.57
C TYR A 103 0.21 -6.42 6.59
N PHE A 104 0.32 -7.77 6.66
CA PHE A 104 -0.53 -8.59 7.53
C PHE A 104 0.16 -9.83 8.15
N SER A 105 1.29 -10.32 7.62
CA SER A 105 1.78 -11.67 7.97
C SER A 105 2.30 -11.79 9.41
N ASN A 106 2.81 -10.73 10.03
CA ASN A 106 3.14 -10.72 11.46
C ASN A 106 1.88 -10.90 12.32
N TYR A 107 0.77 -10.22 11.98
CA TYR A 107 -0.48 -10.34 12.71
C TYR A 107 -1.11 -11.72 12.54
N ALA A 108 -0.92 -12.35 11.36
CA ALA A 108 -1.29 -13.74 11.14
C ALA A 108 -0.46 -14.70 12.00
N GLN A 109 0.85 -14.45 12.13
CA GLN A 109 1.75 -15.22 13.00
C GLN A 109 1.33 -15.14 14.47
N GLU A 110 0.94 -13.97 14.93
CA GLU A 110 0.46 -13.73 16.30
C GLU A 110 -0.97 -14.30 16.54
N GLY A 111 -1.62 -14.85 15.50
CA GLY A 111 -2.96 -15.43 15.60
C GLY A 111 -4.09 -14.41 15.70
N LEU A 112 -3.81 -13.13 15.41
CA LEU A 112 -4.76 -12.02 15.55
C LEU A 112 -5.80 -11.94 14.42
N LEU A 113 -5.54 -12.62 13.28
CA LEU A 113 -6.37 -12.48 12.09
C LEU A 113 -7.32 -13.69 11.87
N TYR A 114 -8.48 -13.40 11.30
CA TYR A 114 -9.33 -14.42 10.67
C TYR A 114 -8.73 -14.89 9.35
N LYS A 115 -8.96 -16.19 9.02
CA LYS A 115 -8.66 -16.72 7.69
C LYS A 115 -9.66 -16.18 6.67
N ALA A 116 -9.26 -16.10 5.40
CA ALA A 116 -10.14 -15.73 4.30
C ALA A 116 -11.44 -16.52 4.27
N SER A 117 -11.38 -17.83 4.46
CA SER A 117 -12.54 -18.74 4.50
C SER A 117 -13.50 -18.48 5.67
N GLU A 118 -13.06 -17.78 6.72
CA GLU A 118 -13.88 -17.44 7.88
C GLU A 118 -14.65 -16.12 7.68
N VAL A 119 -14.18 -15.26 6.78
CA VAL A 119 -14.69 -13.87 6.59
C VAL A 119 -15.05 -13.52 5.16
N MET A 120 -14.98 -14.46 4.22
CA MET A 120 -15.48 -14.31 2.83
C MET A 120 -16.28 -15.54 2.42
N SER A 121 -17.34 -15.33 1.62
CA SER A 121 -18.13 -16.41 1.03
C SER A 121 -17.44 -17.05 -0.16
N ASN A 122 -16.71 -16.28 -0.95
CA ASN A 122 -16.04 -16.73 -2.18
C ASN A 122 -14.57 -16.26 -2.26
N PRO A 123 -13.68 -16.75 -1.39
CA PRO A 123 -12.26 -16.41 -1.48
C PRO A 123 -11.59 -16.93 -2.76
N GLY A 124 -12.20 -17.90 -3.47
CA GLY A 124 -11.72 -18.40 -4.75
C GLY A 124 -11.79 -17.41 -5.91
N ASN A 125 -12.53 -16.30 -5.77
CA ASN A 125 -12.55 -15.21 -6.74
C ASN A 125 -11.32 -14.28 -6.64
N LEU A 126 -10.56 -14.36 -5.55
CA LEU A 126 -9.31 -13.60 -5.42
C LEU A 126 -8.27 -14.15 -6.40
N MET A 127 -7.48 -13.27 -7.04
CA MET A 127 -6.48 -13.68 -8.03
C MET A 127 -5.43 -14.61 -7.40
N PRO A 128 -5.18 -15.81 -7.96
CA PRO A 128 -4.35 -16.85 -7.32
C PRO A 128 -2.94 -16.40 -6.97
N VAL A 129 -2.30 -15.57 -7.81
CA VAL A 129 -0.94 -15.04 -7.57
C VAL A 129 -0.88 -14.21 -6.30
N PHE A 130 -1.89 -13.41 -6.02
CA PHE A 130 -1.96 -12.56 -4.84
C PHE A 130 -2.54 -13.30 -3.62
N SER A 131 -3.45 -14.25 -3.82
CA SER A 131 -3.94 -15.14 -2.74
C SER A 131 -2.79 -15.93 -2.11
N LYS A 132 -1.82 -16.37 -2.91
CA LYS A 132 -0.61 -17.03 -2.40
C LYS A 132 0.21 -16.09 -1.51
N LEU A 133 0.36 -14.82 -1.92
CA LEU A 133 1.04 -13.80 -1.09
C LEU A 133 0.30 -13.50 0.21
N GLY A 134 -1.04 -13.48 0.15
CA GLY A 134 -1.90 -13.30 1.32
C GLY A 134 -1.89 -14.49 2.30
N SER A 135 -1.02 -15.50 2.10
CA SER A 135 -1.00 -16.73 2.89
C SER A 135 0.17 -16.79 3.86
N TYR A 136 -0.11 -17.31 5.06
CA TYR A 136 0.87 -17.66 6.07
C TYR A 136 0.67 -19.10 6.51
N LYS A 137 1.73 -19.93 6.49
CA LYS A 137 1.67 -21.37 6.82
C LYS A 137 0.51 -22.11 6.12
N GLY A 138 0.31 -21.87 4.83
CA GLY A 138 -0.69 -22.54 4.01
C GLY A 138 -2.14 -22.07 4.21
N SER A 139 -2.40 -21.07 5.06
CA SER A 139 -3.72 -20.46 5.23
C SER A 139 -3.69 -19.02 4.76
N GLN A 140 -4.72 -18.57 4.04
CA GLN A 140 -4.84 -17.20 3.58
C GLN A 140 -5.44 -16.31 4.68
N TYR A 141 -4.77 -15.20 5.01
CA TYR A 141 -5.18 -14.19 5.99
C TYR A 141 -5.27 -12.80 5.38
N GLY A 142 -4.35 -12.46 4.47
CA GLY A 142 -4.43 -11.24 3.66
C GLY A 142 -5.36 -11.49 2.48
N LEU A 143 -6.39 -10.65 2.37
CA LEU A 143 -7.37 -10.68 1.29
C LEU A 143 -6.92 -9.64 0.25
N PRO A 144 -6.39 -10.03 -0.93
CA PRO A 144 -6.03 -9.07 -1.97
C PRO A 144 -7.18 -8.12 -2.25
N PHE A 145 -6.94 -6.81 -2.16
CA PHE A 145 -7.98 -5.79 -2.39
C PHE A 145 -7.73 -5.00 -3.65
N THR A 146 -6.53 -4.49 -3.84
CA THR A 146 -6.11 -3.81 -5.07
C THR A 146 -4.68 -4.13 -5.41
N THR A 147 -4.29 -3.96 -6.67
CA THR A 147 -2.96 -4.29 -7.15
C THR A 147 -2.40 -3.18 -8.02
N SER A 148 -1.10 -3.20 -8.25
CA SER A 148 -0.46 -2.31 -9.22
C SER A 148 0.81 -2.95 -9.78
N SER A 149 1.30 -2.40 -10.89
CA SER A 149 2.61 -2.70 -11.45
C SER A 149 3.37 -1.42 -11.75
N ARG A 150 4.65 -1.52 -12.05
CA ARG A 150 5.52 -0.36 -12.30
C ARG A 150 5.99 -0.31 -13.75
N THR A 151 6.08 0.91 -14.27
CA THR A 151 6.65 1.25 -15.58
C THR A 151 7.50 2.51 -15.43
N LEU A 152 8.32 2.83 -16.44
CA LEU A 152 9.04 4.09 -16.53
C LEU A 152 8.15 5.12 -17.24
N PHE A 153 7.80 6.19 -16.54
CA PHE A 153 7.15 7.37 -17.13
C PHE A 153 8.19 8.37 -17.57
N TYR A 154 8.00 9.01 -18.72
CA TYR A 154 8.86 10.11 -19.16
C TYR A 154 8.10 11.27 -19.76
N ASN A 155 8.63 12.48 -19.54
CA ASN A 155 8.09 13.74 -20.02
C ASN A 155 8.59 14.05 -21.43
N LYS A 156 7.72 13.90 -22.44
CA LYS A 156 8.07 14.11 -23.86
C LYS A 156 8.53 15.54 -24.16
N LYS A 157 7.96 16.55 -23.47
CA LYS A 157 8.39 17.96 -23.65
C LYS A 157 9.83 18.15 -23.23
N LEU A 158 10.24 17.58 -22.07
CA LEU A 158 11.61 17.65 -21.60
C LEU A 158 12.57 16.84 -22.49
N PHE A 159 12.13 15.67 -22.98
CA PHE A 159 12.89 14.89 -23.94
C PHE A 159 13.15 15.67 -25.23
N GLN A 160 12.10 16.26 -25.81
CA GLN A 160 12.23 17.10 -27.00
C GLN A 160 13.17 18.30 -26.76
N ALA A 161 13.01 19.02 -25.63
CA ALA A 161 13.84 20.16 -25.29
C ALA A 161 15.32 19.77 -25.06
N ALA A 162 15.57 18.54 -24.64
CA ALA A 162 16.90 17.98 -24.43
C ALA A 162 17.48 17.26 -25.69
N GLY A 163 16.73 17.25 -26.81
CA GLY A 163 17.14 16.55 -28.05
C GLY A 163 17.18 15.03 -27.91
N ILE A 164 16.32 14.45 -27.06
CA ILE A 164 16.21 13.00 -26.87
C ILE A 164 15.09 12.49 -27.77
N THR A 165 15.39 11.52 -28.63
CA THR A 165 14.48 11.03 -29.69
C THR A 165 13.88 9.65 -29.39
N SER A 166 14.38 8.93 -28.40
CA SER A 166 13.92 7.57 -28.05
C SER A 166 13.81 7.42 -26.53
N ALA A 167 12.95 6.51 -26.10
CA ALA A 167 12.86 6.13 -24.71
C ALA A 167 14.10 5.32 -24.29
N PRO A 168 14.61 5.50 -23.04
CA PRO A 168 15.76 4.76 -22.53
C PRO A 168 15.41 3.27 -22.38
N GLN A 169 16.34 2.40 -22.74
CA GLN A 169 16.20 0.96 -22.60
C GLN A 169 17.22 0.37 -21.62
N THR A 170 18.33 1.06 -21.45
CA THR A 170 19.40 0.66 -20.54
C THR A 170 19.65 1.71 -19.47
N TRP A 171 20.35 1.33 -18.41
CA TRP A 171 20.80 2.27 -17.39
C TRP A 171 21.71 3.37 -17.94
N ASP A 172 22.54 3.03 -18.94
CA ASP A 172 23.41 4.02 -19.59
C ASP A 172 22.58 5.05 -20.37
N ASP A 173 21.48 4.63 -21.03
CA ASP A 173 20.53 5.54 -21.66
C ASP A 173 19.87 6.44 -20.61
N VAL A 174 19.39 5.87 -19.48
CA VAL A 174 18.80 6.65 -18.38
C VAL A 174 19.75 7.73 -17.89
N LYS A 175 21.04 7.37 -17.66
CA LYS A 175 22.05 8.32 -17.19
C LYS A 175 22.33 9.41 -18.23
N ALA A 176 22.53 9.03 -19.48
CA ALA A 176 22.81 9.97 -20.57
C ALA A 176 21.65 10.96 -20.76
N ASP A 177 20.42 10.47 -20.81
CA ASP A 177 19.23 11.30 -20.98
C ASP A 177 18.95 12.16 -19.77
N ALA A 178 19.12 11.64 -18.54
CA ALA A 178 19.00 12.41 -17.33
C ALA A 178 19.97 13.61 -17.28
N LEU A 179 21.21 13.41 -17.73
CA LEU A 179 22.19 14.51 -17.79
C LEU A 179 21.86 15.55 -18.85
N LYS A 180 21.30 15.15 -20.02
CA LYS A 180 20.79 16.10 -21.02
C LYS A 180 19.63 16.94 -20.47
N ILE A 181 18.72 16.32 -19.72
CA ILE A 181 17.59 17.02 -19.09
C ILE A 181 18.10 17.94 -17.98
N LYS A 182 19.06 17.50 -17.16
CA LYS A 182 19.72 18.35 -16.16
C LYS A 182 20.33 19.61 -16.78
N ALA A 183 20.95 19.50 -17.94
CA ALA A 183 21.51 20.65 -18.67
C ALA A 183 20.45 21.69 -19.08
N LYS A 184 19.15 21.33 -19.03
CA LYS A 184 18.00 22.22 -19.22
C LYS A 184 17.44 22.76 -17.89
N GLY A 185 18.13 22.55 -16.77
CA GLY A 185 17.71 23.02 -15.44
C GLY A 185 16.60 22.22 -14.78
N LYS A 186 16.38 20.96 -15.24
CA LYS A 186 15.36 20.05 -14.69
C LYS A 186 15.98 18.82 -14.06
N ILE A 187 15.22 18.09 -13.22
CA ILE A 187 15.65 16.81 -12.67
C ILE A 187 15.57 15.77 -13.79
N GLY A 188 16.68 15.07 -14.04
CA GLY A 188 16.73 14.06 -15.09
C GLY A 188 15.90 12.83 -14.76
N PHE A 189 16.18 12.23 -13.60
CA PHE A 189 15.46 11.05 -13.08
C PHE A 189 15.05 11.29 -11.62
N GLY A 190 13.79 11.08 -11.30
CA GLY A 190 13.28 11.09 -9.92
C GLY A 190 13.55 9.74 -9.24
N LEU A 191 14.35 9.74 -8.16
CA LEU A 191 14.79 8.55 -7.44
C LEU A 191 14.25 8.54 -5.99
N PRO A 192 12.99 8.11 -5.75
CA PRO A 192 12.39 8.16 -4.42
C PRO A 192 12.90 7.04 -3.51
N LEU A 193 13.90 7.33 -2.70
CA LEU A 193 14.44 6.44 -1.68
C LEU A 193 14.08 6.85 -0.25
N GLY A 194 13.09 7.72 -0.08
CA GLY A 194 12.48 8.08 1.20
C GLY A 194 11.55 6.99 1.75
N SER A 195 11.03 7.21 2.94
CA SER A 195 10.36 6.18 3.76
C SER A 195 9.04 5.64 3.20
N GLU A 196 8.42 6.29 2.22
CA GLU A 196 7.10 5.87 1.69
C GLU A 196 7.18 4.51 0.97
N GLU A 197 8.06 4.37 -0.03
CA GLU A 197 8.16 3.14 -0.84
C GLU A 197 9.59 2.85 -1.32
N ALA A 198 10.59 3.16 -0.52
CA ALA A 198 12.00 2.91 -0.86
C ALA A 198 12.28 1.43 -1.20
N GLN A 199 11.55 0.48 -0.57
CA GLN A 199 11.67 -0.95 -0.86
C GLN A 199 11.23 -1.29 -2.28
N GLY A 200 10.23 -0.59 -2.82
CA GLY A 200 9.76 -0.78 -4.19
C GLY A 200 10.73 -0.25 -5.21
N GLU A 201 11.16 1.00 -5.06
CA GLU A 201 12.14 1.61 -5.96
C GLU A 201 13.45 0.82 -5.97
N SER A 202 13.96 0.42 -4.80
CA SER A 202 15.16 -0.42 -4.70
C SER A 202 15.00 -1.74 -5.44
N LEU A 203 13.85 -2.42 -5.31
CA LEU A 203 13.61 -3.68 -5.98
C LEU A 203 13.63 -3.52 -7.52
N LEU A 204 13.03 -2.47 -8.06
CA LEU A 204 13.02 -2.21 -9.51
C LEU A 204 14.45 -2.10 -10.06
N TRP A 205 15.33 -1.38 -9.36
CA TRP A 205 16.72 -1.26 -9.75
C TRP A 205 17.48 -2.57 -9.56
N MET A 206 17.29 -3.30 -8.47
CA MET A 206 17.90 -4.62 -8.27
C MET A 206 17.51 -5.60 -9.38
N LEU A 207 16.22 -5.67 -9.74
CA LEU A 207 15.73 -6.51 -10.84
C LEU A 207 16.41 -6.16 -12.18
N GLY A 208 16.72 -4.88 -12.40
CA GLY A 208 17.44 -4.41 -13.58
C GLY A 208 18.85 -4.96 -13.75
N ASN A 209 19.46 -5.53 -12.70
CA ASN A 209 20.77 -6.16 -12.69
C ASN A 209 20.74 -7.65 -12.28
N GLY A 210 19.55 -8.27 -12.35
CA GLY A 210 19.37 -9.67 -11.94
C GLY A 210 19.45 -9.92 -10.44
N GLY A 211 19.34 -8.85 -9.62
CA GLY A 211 19.27 -8.93 -8.17
C GLY A 211 17.84 -8.98 -7.65
N ASN A 212 17.68 -9.28 -6.36
CA ASN A 212 16.41 -9.32 -5.65
C ASN A 212 16.66 -9.28 -4.14
N TYR A 213 15.60 -9.15 -3.32
CA TYR A 213 15.69 -9.36 -1.87
C TYR A 213 15.96 -10.81 -1.50
N LYS A 214 15.37 -11.75 -2.25
CA LYS A 214 15.56 -13.21 -2.10
C LYS A 214 15.83 -13.83 -3.46
N ASP A 215 16.62 -14.90 -3.47
CA ASP A 215 16.80 -15.71 -4.66
C ASP A 215 15.63 -16.68 -4.89
N ALA A 216 15.70 -17.44 -5.96
CA ALA A 216 14.68 -18.43 -6.31
C ALA A 216 14.55 -19.58 -5.29
N SER A 217 15.59 -19.83 -4.46
CA SER A 217 15.55 -20.80 -3.38
C SER A 217 14.87 -20.28 -2.13
N GLY A 218 14.56 -18.97 -2.09
CA GLY A 218 14.00 -18.29 -0.93
C GLY A 218 15.06 -17.78 0.05
N THR A 219 16.34 -17.82 -0.30
CA THR A 219 17.43 -17.29 0.53
C THR A 219 17.52 -15.77 0.39
N TRP A 220 17.71 -15.06 1.51
CA TRP A 220 17.93 -13.62 1.51
C TRP A 220 19.27 -13.27 0.85
N THR A 221 19.23 -12.38 -0.15
CA THR A 221 20.38 -11.97 -1.00
C THR A 221 20.50 -10.46 -1.10
N ILE A 222 20.10 -9.74 -0.05
CA ILE A 222 20.07 -8.26 -0.04
C ILE A 222 21.47 -7.68 -0.28
N ASP A 223 22.52 -8.27 0.26
CA ASP A 223 23.93 -7.86 0.14
C ASP A 223 24.68 -8.57 -0.99
N SER A 224 23.96 -9.16 -1.95
CA SER A 224 24.59 -9.83 -3.12
C SER A 224 25.44 -8.86 -3.95
N ALA A 225 26.41 -9.41 -4.67
CA ALA A 225 27.27 -8.61 -5.55
C ALA A 225 26.46 -7.82 -6.59
N GLN A 226 25.37 -8.40 -7.11
CA GLN A 226 24.46 -7.74 -8.05
C GLN A 226 23.78 -6.53 -7.42
N ASN A 227 23.27 -6.68 -6.19
CA ASN A 227 22.60 -5.58 -5.47
C ASN A 227 23.60 -4.48 -5.08
N VAL A 228 24.78 -4.83 -4.59
CA VAL A 228 25.84 -3.85 -4.29
C VAL A 228 26.19 -3.06 -5.54
N ALA A 229 26.46 -3.74 -6.67
CA ALA A 229 26.75 -3.07 -7.94
C ALA A 229 25.60 -2.19 -8.45
N THR A 230 24.35 -2.56 -8.15
CA THR A 230 23.18 -1.72 -8.45
C THR A 230 23.22 -0.41 -7.68
N PHE A 231 23.50 -0.46 -6.39
CA PHE A 231 23.56 0.75 -5.56
C PHE A 231 24.83 1.57 -5.82
N ASP A 232 25.94 0.96 -6.25
CA ASP A 232 27.12 1.69 -6.77
C ASP A 232 26.76 2.49 -8.03
N TYR A 233 25.97 1.89 -8.94
CA TYR A 233 25.46 2.62 -10.11
C TYR A 233 24.56 3.79 -9.70
N LEU A 234 23.59 3.57 -8.79
CA LEU A 234 22.71 4.61 -8.29
C LEU A 234 23.47 5.75 -7.59
N LYS A 235 24.50 5.42 -6.80
CA LYS A 235 25.43 6.41 -6.22
C LYS A 235 26.11 7.24 -7.31
N GLY A 236 26.55 6.60 -8.39
CA GLY A 236 27.10 7.30 -9.56
C GLY A 236 26.07 8.18 -10.28
N LEU A 237 24.82 7.78 -10.33
CA LEU A 237 23.71 8.56 -10.89
C LEU A 237 23.46 9.82 -10.05
N VAL A 238 23.38 9.67 -8.71
CA VAL A 238 23.21 10.77 -7.76
C VAL A 238 24.39 11.74 -7.80
N SER A 239 25.63 11.23 -7.72
CA SER A 239 26.84 12.07 -7.70
C SER A 239 27.04 12.85 -8.99
N SER A 240 26.56 12.36 -10.13
CA SER A 240 26.54 13.11 -11.40
C SER A 240 25.49 14.22 -11.43
N GLY A 241 24.58 14.24 -10.45
CA GLY A 241 23.44 15.15 -10.37
C GLY A 241 22.37 14.86 -11.41
N ALA A 242 22.29 13.63 -11.91
CA ALA A 242 21.25 13.18 -12.83
C ALA A 242 19.88 13.01 -12.13
N THR A 243 19.88 12.91 -10.80
CA THR A 243 18.68 12.84 -9.94
C THR A 243 18.49 14.13 -9.16
N GLU A 244 17.40 14.21 -8.37
CA GLU A 244 17.26 15.22 -7.33
C GLU A 244 18.34 15.05 -6.25
N PRO A 245 18.68 16.11 -5.50
CA PRO A 245 19.58 16.02 -4.37
C PRO A 245 18.91 15.24 -3.21
N ASN A 246 19.71 14.43 -2.50
CA ASN A 246 19.30 13.68 -1.32
C ASN A 246 18.08 12.73 -1.54
N PRO A 247 18.14 11.77 -2.47
CA PRO A 247 17.04 10.83 -2.77
C PRO A 247 16.47 10.13 -1.54
N GLY A 248 17.30 9.84 -0.52
CA GLY A 248 16.88 9.20 0.73
C GLY A 248 15.90 10.01 1.58
N THR A 249 15.70 11.30 1.26
CA THR A 249 14.71 12.15 1.94
C THR A 249 13.47 12.43 1.08
N LYS A 250 13.39 11.84 -0.10
CA LYS A 250 12.31 12.11 -1.08
C LYS A 250 11.37 10.91 -1.17
N ASN A 251 10.12 11.17 -0.88
CA ASN A 251 9.06 10.19 -1.01
C ASN A 251 8.56 10.10 -2.46
N ARG A 252 8.07 8.93 -2.83
CA ARG A 252 7.49 8.65 -4.15
C ARG A 252 6.40 9.67 -4.51
N THR A 253 5.43 9.88 -3.65
CA THR A 253 4.30 10.80 -3.90
C THR A 253 4.78 12.24 -4.14
N ASP A 254 5.82 12.68 -3.46
CA ASP A 254 6.36 14.04 -3.65
C ASP A 254 7.04 14.20 -5.02
N LEU A 255 7.83 13.19 -5.44
CA LEU A 255 8.45 13.22 -6.76
C LEU A 255 7.42 13.01 -7.90
N TRP A 256 6.37 12.23 -7.68
CA TRP A 256 5.26 12.10 -8.63
C TRP A 256 4.55 13.44 -8.85
N LYS A 257 4.33 14.23 -7.78
CA LYS A 257 3.79 15.59 -7.90
C LYS A 257 4.74 16.51 -8.69
N GLN A 258 6.06 16.41 -8.45
CA GLN A 258 7.04 17.19 -9.21
C GLN A 258 7.09 16.77 -10.69
N PHE A 259 6.97 15.47 -10.99
CA PHE A 259 6.81 15.01 -12.37
C PHE A 259 5.56 15.62 -13.02
N ALA A 260 4.42 15.59 -12.33
CA ALA A 260 3.17 16.18 -12.80
C ALA A 260 3.27 17.70 -13.04
N GLN A 261 4.18 18.40 -12.34
CA GLN A 261 4.50 19.82 -12.57
C GLN A 261 5.53 20.05 -13.69
N GLY A 262 5.98 19.00 -14.36
CA GLY A 262 6.97 19.12 -15.45
C GLY A 262 8.39 19.41 -14.98
N GLU A 263 8.72 19.11 -13.72
CA GLU A 263 10.04 19.36 -13.14
C GLU A 263 10.99 18.16 -13.30
N ILE A 264 10.47 16.97 -13.61
CA ILE A 264 11.20 15.70 -13.70
C ILE A 264 11.06 15.12 -15.11
N GLY A 265 12.16 14.66 -15.69
CA GLY A 265 12.19 14.06 -17.02
C GLY A 265 11.71 12.61 -17.05
N MET A 266 12.16 11.81 -16.11
CA MET A 266 11.87 10.38 -15.99
C MET A 266 11.60 9.99 -14.55
N ILE A 267 10.67 9.06 -14.33
CA ILE A 267 10.38 8.50 -13.00
C ILE A 267 9.71 7.13 -13.13
N ASN A 268 10.03 6.20 -12.23
CA ASN A 268 9.27 4.97 -12.11
C ASN A 268 7.91 5.25 -11.47
N GLY A 269 6.87 4.69 -12.05
CA GLY A 269 5.49 4.93 -11.60
C GLY A 269 4.56 3.75 -11.83
N SER A 270 3.38 3.84 -11.24
CA SER A 270 2.25 2.95 -11.51
C SER A 270 1.13 3.73 -12.21
N PRO A 271 0.05 3.08 -12.65
CA PRO A 271 -1.11 3.80 -13.17
C PRO A 271 -1.68 4.86 -12.22
N ALA A 272 -1.46 4.73 -10.90
CA ALA A 272 -1.84 5.74 -9.90
C ALA A 272 -1.11 7.11 -10.04
N LEU A 273 -0.05 7.19 -10.84
CA LEU A 273 0.56 8.47 -11.22
C LEU A 273 -0.33 9.28 -12.17
N ILE A 274 -1.18 8.62 -12.96
CA ILE A 274 -2.02 9.27 -13.98
C ILE A 274 -2.94 10.33 -13.37
N PRO A 275 -3.75 10.05 -12.35
CA PRO A 275 -4.60 11.06 -11.72
C PRO A 275 -3.81 12.21 -11.09
N ILE A 276 -2.58 11.98 -10.63
CA ILE A 276 -1.71 13.05 -10.11
C ILE A 276 -1.30 14.00 -11.24
N ILE A 277 -0.96 13.45 -12.41
CA ILE A 277 -0.65 14.25 -13.62
C ILE A 277 -1.88 15.05 -14.05
N GLU A 278 -3.05 14.43 -14.12
CA GLU A 278 -4.32 15.07 -14.50
C GLU A 278 -4.69 16.21 -13.56
N GLN A 279 -4.50 16.04 -12.24
CA GLN A 279 -4.75 17.06 -11.24
C GLN A 279 -3.73 18.21 -11.29
N GLY A 280 -2.50 17.91 -11.66
CA GLY A 280 -1.43 18.91 -11.81
C GLY A 280 -1.70 19.95 -12.90
N LYS A 281 -2.50 19.61 -13.93
CA LYS A 281 -2.92 20.48 -15.06
C LYS A 281 -1.78 21.13 -15.83
N VAL A 282 -0.55 20.66 -15.67
CA VAL A 282 0.65 21.15 -16.37
C VAL A 282 1.00 20.27 -17.56
N LEU A 283 0.90 18.94 -17.39
CA LEU A 283 1.12 17.97 -18.44
C LEU A 283 -0.24 17.46 -18.96
N SER A 284 -0.47 17.59 -20.27
CA SER A 284 -1.58 16.95 -20.94
C SER A 284 -1.26 15.46 -21.19
N SER A 285 -2.25 14.67 -21.57
CA SER A 285 -2.07 13.25 -21.90
C SER A 285 -1.11 13.00 -23.06
N SER A 286 -0.90 14.00 -23.95
CA SER A 286 0.08 13.93 -25.04
C SER A 286 1.52 14.24 -24.61
N ASP A 287 1.74 14.86 -23.43
CA ASP A 287 3.03 15.38 -22.98
C ASP A 287 3.89 14.31 -22.26
N TRP A 288 3.35 13.15 -21.96
CA TRP A 288 4.04 12.05 -21.32
C TRP A 288 3.66 10.71 -21.95
N THR A 289 4.38 9.69 -21.58
CA THR A 289 4.03 8.28 -21.86
C THR A 289 4.75 7.37 -20.88
N SER A 290 4.41 6.08 -20.88
CA SER A 290 5.11 5.08 -20.09
C SER A 290 5.65 3.96 -20.99
N VAL A 291 6.78 3.39 -20.56
CA VAL A 291 7.49 2.30 -21.26
C VAL A 291 7.98 1.29 -20.22
N PRO A 292 8.39 0.08 -20.63
CA PRO A 292 9.08 -0.84 -19.70
C PRO A 292 10.27 -0.15 -19.02
N ILE A 293 10.49 -0.47 -17.73
CA ILE A 293 11.60 0.08 -16.97
C ILE A 293 12.94 -0.37 -17.59
N ALA A 294 13.87 0.56 -17.73
CA ALA A 294 15.20 0.27 -18.22
C ALA A 294 16.00 -0.55 -17.19
N GLY A 295 16.63 -1.62 -17.63
CA GLY A 295 17.56 -2.39 -16.84
C GLY A 295 19.02 -2.12 -17.26
N LYS A 296 19.96 -2.85 -16.68
CA LYS A 296 21.40 -2.67 -16.98
C LYS A 296 21.73 -2.91 -18.45
N SER A 297 21.14 -3.93 -19.06
CA SER A 297 21.47 -4.37 -20.42
C SER A 297 20.28 -4.40 -21.37
N GLY A 298 19.14 -3.85 -20.98
CA GLY A 298 17.89 -3.82 -21.72
C GLY A 298 16.67 -3.67 -20.80
N PRO A 299 15.46 -3.51 -21.35
CA PRO A 299 14.25 -3.35 -20.56
C PRO A 299 13.98 -4.55 -19.64
N LEU A 300 13.42 -4.30 -18.47
CA LEU A 300 12.99 -5.35 -17.55
C LEU A 300 11.98 -6.28 -18.23
N GLN A 301 12.19 -7.58 -18.09
CA GLN A 301 11.28 -8.61 -18.60
C GLN A 301 10.09 -8.87 -17.64
N SER A 302 10.26 -8.48 -16.38
CA SER A 302 9.24 -8.49 -15.33
C SER A 302 9.38 -7.22 -14.49
N THR A 303 8.30 -6.80 -13.86
CA THR A 303 8.29 -5.61 -13.00
C THR A 303 7.81 -5.94 -11.61
N LEU A 304 7.90 -4.99 -10.68
CA LEU A 304 7.28 -5.12 -9.38
C LEU A 304 5.75 -5.16 -9.52
N GLY A 305 5.12 -6.19 -8.95
CA GLY A 305 3.69 -6.23 -8.66
C GLY A 305 3.47 -5.92 -7.19
N VAL A 306 2.64 -4.95 -6.92
CA VAL A 306 2.23 -4.61 -5.55
C VAL A 306 0.79 -5.05 -5.34
N CYS A 307 0.50 -5.60 -4.17
CA CYS A 307 -0.84 -5.95 -3.76
C CYS A 307 -1.07 -5.39 -2.35
N ASP A 308 -2.13 -4.65 -2.19
CA ASP A 308 -2.61 -4.19 -0.90
C ASP A 308 -3.71 -5.12 -0.43
N PHE A 309 -3.73 -5.40 0.87
CA PHE A 309 -4.54 -6.44 1.46
C PHE A 309 -5.55 -5.89 2.44
N VAL A 310 -6.73 -6.50 2.46
CA VAL A 310 -7.63 -6.40 3.60
C VAL A 310 -7.24 -7.48 4.61
N ALA A 311 -7.12 -7.09 5.87
CA ALA A 311 -6.96 -8.00 7.00
C ALA A 311 -8.12 -7.82 8.00
N ALA A 312 -8.68 -8.93 8.47
CA ALA A 312 -9.77 -8.95 9.43
C ALA A 312 -9.28 -9.44 10.79
N PHE A 313 -9.36 -8.58 11.81
CA PHE A 313 -8.87 -8.89 13.15
C PHE A 313 -9.92 -9.64 13.99
N LYS A 314 -9.47 -10.58 14.83
CA LYS A 314 -10.28 -11.31 15.81
C LYS A 314 -10.62 -10.39 17.01
N ASN A 315 -11.46 -9.40 16.75
CA ASN A 315 -11.84 -8.38 17.71
C ASN A 315 -13.34 -8.42 18.00
N GLY A 316 -13.80 -9.26 18.94
CA GLY A 316 -15.18 -9.24 19.42
C GLY A 316 -16.08 -10.45 19.11
N GLY A 317 -15.48 -11.64 18.96
CA GLY A 317 -16.22 -12.92 18.94
C GLY A 317 -17.02 -13.22 17.65
N THR A 318 -17.79 -14.31 17.67
CA THR A 318 -18.46 -14.87 16.47
C THR A 318 -19.49 -13.93 15.84
N SER A 319 -20.16 -13.11 16.65
CA SER A 319 -21.18 -12.19 16.14
C SER A 319 -20.56 -11.03 15.35
N LYS A 320 -19.38 -10.59 15.74
CA LYS A 320 -18.63 -9.55 15.04
C LYS A 320 -17.96 -10.11 13.79
N GLN A 321 -17.45 -11.34 13.83
CA GLN A 321 -16.98 -12.10 12.67
C GLN A 321 -18.05 -12.19 11.58
N ALA A 322 -19.28 -12.52 11.92
CA ALA A 322 -20.39 -12.59 10.96
C ALA A 322 -20.68 -11.22 10.33
N ALA A 323 -20.55 -10.13 11.09
CA ALA A 323 -20.73 -8.77 10.58
C ALA A 323 -19.57 -8.39 9.63
N ILE A 324 -18.32 -8.72 9.98
CA ILE A 324 -17.14 -8.55 9.12
C ILE A 324 -17.33 -9.30 7.80
N LYS A 325 -17.74 -10.57 7.85
CA LYS A 325 -18.00 -11.39 6.66
C LYS A 325 -19.02 -10.73 5.74
N LYS A 326 -20.16 -10.26 6.27
CA LYS A 326 -21.18 -9.57 5.47
C LYS A 326 -20.62 -8.31 4.80
N PHE A 327 -19.83 -7.53 5.53
CA PHE A 327 -19.24 -6.30 4.98
C PHE A 327 -18.21 -6.61 3.89
N LEU A 328 -17.33 -7.60 4.09
CA LEU A 328 -16.33 -7.97 3.10
C LEU A 328 -16.98 -8.55 1.83
N ASP A 329 -17.97 -9.46 1.98
CA ASP A 329 -18.72 -9.98 0.82
C ASP A 329 -19.42 -8.84 0.03
N PHE A 330 -19.80 -7.75 0.70
CA PHE A 330 -20.39 -6.57 0.06
C PHE A 330 -19.32 -5.70 -0.62
N ALA A 331 -18.21 -5.41 0.05
CA ALA A 331 -17.14 -4.55 -0.45
C ALA A 331 -16.39 -5.19 -1.64
N TYR A 332 -16.31 -6.53 -1.71
CA TYR A 332 -15.68 -7.26 -2.80
C TYR A 332 -16.61 -7.54 -4.00
N GLN A 333 -17.80 -6.94 -4.06
CA GLN A 333 -18.60 -6.99 -5.29
C GLN A 333 -17.88 -6.24 -6.42
N ASP A 334 -17.92 -6.78 -7.63
CA ASP A 334 -17.20 -6.23 -8.80
C ASP A 334 -17.46 -4.75 -9.03
N LYS A 335 -18.69 -4.26 -8.80
CA LYS A 335 -19.04 -2.84 -8.95
C LYS A 335 -18.18 -1.91 -8.08
N TYR A 336 -17.87 -2.32 -6.83
CA TYR A 336 -17.05 -1.53 -5.92
C TYR A 336 -15.57 -1.68 -6.23
N GLN A 337 -15.12 -2.90 -6.56
CA GLN A 337 -13.74 -3.15 -6.98
C GLN A 337 -13.40 -2.33 -8.24
N VAL A 338 -14.21 -2.45 -9.30
CA VAL A 338 -14.03 -1.69 -10.55
C VAL A 338 -14.13 -0.17 -10.34
N GLN A 339 -15.02 0.28 -9.44
CA GLN A 339 -15.11 1.70 -9.10
C GLN A 339 -13.80 2.19 -8.48
N PHE A 340 -13.25 1.47 -7.50
CA PHE A 340 -11.99 1.81 -6.85
C PHE A 340 -10.84 1.87 -7.86
N ASP A 341 -10.70 0.81 -8.65
CA ASP A 341 -9.63 0.70 -9.62
C ASP A 341 -9.67 1.82 -10.66
N LYS A 342 -10.85 2.17 -11.15
CA LYS A 342 -11.02 3.28 -12.09
C LYS A 342 -10.75 4.65 -11.47
N GLU A 343 -11.18 4.85 -10.20
CA GLU A 343 -11.00 6.12 -9.50
C GLU A 343 -9.52 6.37 -9.17
N TYR A 344 -8.80 5.35 -8.69
CA TYR A 344 -7.40 5.47 -8.27
C TYR A 344 -6.39 4.97 -9.31
N LYS A 345 -6.87 4.53 -10.50
CA LYS A 345 -6.03 3.93 -11.55
C LYS A 345 -5.16 2.79 -11.02
N LEU A 346 -5.78 1.90 -10.25
CA LEU A 346 -5.18 0.68 -9.74
C LEU A 346 -5.71 -0.53 -10.53
N LEU A 347 -5.24 -1.71 -10.20
CA LEU A 347 -5.63 -2.94 -10.88
C LEU A 347 -6.41 -3.82 -9.90
N PRO A 348 -7.47 -4.52 -10.38
CA PRO A 348 -8.28 -5.36 -9.52
C PRO A 348 -7.50 -6.55 -8.97
N ALA A 349 -7.90 -6.98 -7.78
CA ALA A 349 -7.38 -8.16 -7.11
C ALA A 349 -8.33 -9.37 -7.20
N THR A 350 -9.52 -9.21 -7.82
CA THR A 350 -10.46 -10.30 -8.09
C THR A 350 -10.45 -10.70 -9.56
N THR A 351 -10.62 -12.00 -9.83
CA THR A 351 -10.64 -12.56 -11.20
C THR A 351 -11.78 -12.00 -12.02
N SER A 352 -12.97 -11.82 -11.44
CA SER A 352 -14.14 -11.28 -12.12
C SER A 352 -13.95 -9.81 -12.52
N ALA A 353 -13.46 -8.96 -11.62
CA ALA A 353 -13.18 -7.56 -11.91
C ALA A 353 -12.04 -7.41 -12.93
N ALA A 354 -10.98 -8.23 -12.83
CA ALA A 354 -9.88 -8.25 -13.82
C ALA A 354 -10.37 -8.61 -15.21
N THR A 355 -11.27 -9.60 -15.32
CA THR A 355 -11.89 -9.98 -16.59
C THR A 355 -12.70 -8.83 -17.19
N SER A 356 -13.45 -8.09 -16.38
CA SER A 356 -14.24 -6.96 -16.84
C SER A 356 -13.42 -5.78 -17.36
N LEU A 357 -12.16 -5.62 -16.86
CA LEU A 357 -11.23 -4.55 -17.25
C LEU A 357 -10.18 -5.00 -18.29
N ALA A 358 -10.18 -6.26 -18.72
CA ALA A 358 -9.14 -6.80 -19.60
C ALA A 358 -9.04 -6.11 -20.96
N SER A 359 -10.14 -5.58 -21.48
CA SER A 359 -10.22 -4.83 -22.75
C SER A 359 -10.09 -3.31 -22.59
N ASP A 360 -10.03 -2.81 -21.36
CA ASP A 360 -9.86 -1.38 -21.10
C ASP A 360 -8.46 -0.93 -21.57
N PRO A 361 -8.33 0.15 -22.37
CA PRO A 361 -7.05 0.58 -22.94
C PRO A 361 -6.03 1.03 -21.88
N VAL A 362 -6.47 1.45 -20.70
CA VAL A 362 -5.62 1.85 -19.58
C VAL A 362 -5.18 0.64 -18.77
N PHE A 363 -6.10 -0.25 -18.41
CA PHE A 363 -5.85 -1.37 -17.49
C PHE A 363 -5.34 -2.64 -18.20
N GLY A 364 -5.80 -2.92 -19.41
CA GLY A 364 -5.50 -4.16 -20.12
C GLY A 364 -4.00 -4.48 -20.27
N PRO A 365 -3.13 -3.53 -20.67
CA PRO A 365 -1.70 -3.77 -20.77
C PRO A 365 -1.04 -4.19 -19.43
N PHE A 366 -1.46 -3.56 -18.33
CA PHE A 366 -0.94 -3.86 -16.99
C PHE A 366 -1.46 -5.21 -16.48
N LEU A 367 -2.73 -5.53 -16.70
CA LEU A 367 -3.32 -6.81 -16.31
C LEU A 367 -2.62 -7.99 -17.00
N LYS A 368 -2.17 -7.84 -18.24
CA LYS A 368 -1.38 -8.85 -18.96
C LYS A 368 0.00 -9.08 -18.34
N ALA A 369 0.60 -8.07 -17.72
CA ALA A 369 1.91 -8.14 -17.10
C ALA A 369 1.88 -8.73 -15.68
N LEU A 370 0.77 -8.61 -14.95
CA LEU A 370 0.64 -9.02 -13.56
C LEU A 370 1.04 -10.48 -13.27
N PRO A 371 0.71 -11.49 -14.11
CA PRO A 371 1.11 -12.88 -13.83
C PRO A 371 2.62 -13.11 -13.79
N LYS A 372 3.42 -12.22 -14.37
CA LYS A 372 4.89 -12.27 -14.39
C LYS A 372 5.53 -11.30 -13.39
N ALA A 373 4.73 -10.55 -12.63
CA ALA A 373 5.27 -9.57 -11.72
C ALA A 373 6.01 -10.23 -10.54
N VAL A 374 7.12 -9.64 -10.17
CA VAL A 374 7.87 -10.00 -8.96
C VAL A 374 7.20 -9.34 -7.77
N GLN A 375 7.08 -10.09 -6.68
CA GLN A 375 6.43 -9.64 -5.45
C GLN A 375 7.46 -9.40 -4.35
N TYR A 376 7.08 -8.63 -3.34
CA TYR A 376 7.85 -8.54 -2.10
C TYR A 376 7.89 -9.91 -1.39
N PRO A 377 8.90 -10.16 -0.54
CA PRO A 377 8.88 -11.31 0.34
C PRO A 377 7.63 -11.31 1.23
N SER A 378 7.04 -12.48 1.46
CA SER A 378 5.90 -12.67 2.37
C SER A 378 6.28 -13.25 3.74
N ASP A 379 7.58 -13.32 4.02
CA ASP A 379 8.12 -13.81 5.30
C ASP A 379 7.73 -12.87 6.45
N THR A 380 7.56 -13.42 7.65
CA THR A 380 7.22 -12.62 8.83
C THR A 380 8.30 -11.58 9.19
N VAL A 381 9.58 -11.88 8.88
CA VAL A 381 10.68 -10.95 9.07
C VAL A 381 10.65 -9.77 8.07
N TRP A 382 9.87 -9.88 6.99
CA TRP A 382 9.80 -8.83 5.96
C TRP A 382 9.40 -7.47 6.53
N ALA A 383 8.52 -7.41 7.52
CA ALA A 383 8.15 -6.14 8.15
C ALA A 383 9.37 -5.39 8.69
N ASN A 384 10.25 -6.09 9.40
CA ASN A 384 11.46 -5.50 9.97
C ASN A 384 12.46 -5.11 8.88
N VAL A 385 12.61 -5.96 7.85
CA VAL A 385 13.45 -5.70 6.68
C VAL A 385 12.94 -4.48 5.92
N LYS A 386 11.65 -4.43 5.63
CA LYS A 386 10.97 -3.29 4.96
C LYS A 386 11.23 -1.99 5.73
N THR A 387 10.97 -1.99 7.04
CA THR A 387 11.20 -0.81 7.89
C THR A 387 12.65 -0.34 7.81
N GLN A 388 13.61 -1.27 7.90
CA GLN A 388 15.02 -0.90 7.81
C GLN A 388 15.39 -0.39 6.41
N VAL A 389 14.88 -0.99 5.33
CA VAL A 389 15.07 -0.47 3.98
C VAL A 389 14.54 0.96 3.89
N GLN A 390 13.31 1.21 4.33
CA GLN A 390 12.69 2.53 4.30
C GLN A 390 13.49 3.59 5.07
N GLN A 391 14.14 3.20 6.16
CA GLN A 391 14.91 4.11 7.01
C GLN A 391 16.35 4.34 6.53
N THR A 392 16.95 3.38 5.85
CA THR A 392 18.42 3.40 5.65
C THR A 392 18.87 3.29 4.20
N ILE A 393 18.05 2.74 3.29
CA ILE A 393 18.52 2.44 1.92
C ILE A 393 18.96 3.69 1.15
N GLY A 394 18.37 4.84 1.42
CA GLY A 394 18.77 6.11 0.83
C GLY A 394 20.22 6.50 1.16
N THR A 395 20.80 5.99 2.26
CA THR A 395 22.20 6.23 2.60
C THR A 395 23.18 5.40 1.75
N ALA A 396 22.70 4.34 1.08
CA ALA A 396 23.52 3.55 0.18
C ALA A 396 23.94 4.33 -1.08
N VAL A 397 23.15 5.34 -1.51
CA VAL A 397 23.48 6.15 -2.69
C VAL A 397 24.33 7.38 -2.37
N THR A 398 24.65 7.62 -1.08
CA THR A 398 25.53 8.70 -0.63
C THR A 398 26.74 8.18 0.17
N GLY A 399 26.64 6.99 0.75
CA GLY A 399 27.64 6.34 1.59
C GLY A 399 28.26 5.08 0.95
N ASP A 400 28.38 4.02 1.75
CA ASP A 400 28.88 2.71 1.32
C ASP A 400 27.71 1.73 1.10
N PRO A 401 27.37 1.37 -0.15
CA PRO A 401 26.30 0.44 -0.47
C PRO A 401 26.47 -0.93 0.20
N LYS A 402 27.69 -1.48 0.23
CA LYS A 402 27.96 -2.79 0.81
C LYS A 402 27.66 -2.83 2.30
N GLN A 403 28.03 -1.78 3.02
CA GLN A 403 27.74 -1.67 4.44
C GLN A 403 26.24 -1.56 4.70
N VAL A 404 25.53 -0.70 3.98
CA VAL A 404 24.07 -0.50 4.17
C VAL A 404 23.30 -1.77 3.86
N LEU A 405 23.56 -2.40 2.72
CA LEU A 405 22.90 -3.65 2.32
C LEU A 405 23.25 -4.81 3.25
N GLY A 406 24.49 -4.89 3.74
CA GLY A 406 24.91 -5.89 4.72
C GLY A 406 24.18 -5.75 6.06
N ASN A 407 23.92 -4.53 6.51
CA ASN A 407 23.14 -4.28 7.73
C ASN A 407 21.69 -4.73 7.56
N ILE A 408 21.08 -4.48 6.39
CA ILE A 408 19.71 -4.92 6.09
C ILE A 408 19.66 -6.46 5.98
N GLN A 409 20.64 -7.07 5.31
CA GLN A 409 20.78 -8.53 5.24
C GLN A 409 20.89 -9.17 6.63
N ALA A 410 21.62 -8.56 7.55
CA ALA A 410 21.75 -9.06 8.92
C ALA A 410 20.41 -9.06 9.67
N THR A 411 19.54 -8.08 9.42
CA THR A 411 18.17 -8.06 9.98
C THR A 411 17.32 -9.18 9.38
N ALA A 412 17.41 -9.41 8.08
CA ALA A 412 16.72 -10.51 7.43
C ALA A 412 17.10 -11.88 8.00
N LYS A 413 18.38 -12.09 8.32
CA LYS A 413 18.90 -13.35 8.90
C LYS A 413 18.51 -13.57 10.37
N LYS A 414 18.20 -12.52 11.14
CA LYS A 414 17.81 -12.64 12.56
C LYS A 414 16.39 -13.15 12.77
N GLY A 415 15.55 -13.08 11.78
CA GLY A 415 14.14 -13.47 11.86
C GLY A 415 13.79 -14.79 11.14
N GLY A 416 14.82 -15.51 10.62
CA GLY A 416 14.67 -16.80 9.93
C GLY A 416 15.07 -17.99 10.80
#